data_00c8a3e8541ae3e4f8e9c2707823427f
#
_entry.id   00c8a3e8541ae3e4f8e9c2707823427f
#
_cell.length_a   1.000
_cell.length_b   1.000
_cell.length_c   1.000
_cell.angle_alpha   90.00
_cell.angle_beta   90.00
_cell.angle_gamma   90.00
#
_symmetry.space_group_name_H-M   'P 1'
#
loop_
_entity.id
_entity.type
_entity.pdbx_description
1 polymer ?
#
loop_
_entity_poly.entity_id
_entity_poly.type
_entity_poly.pdbx_seq_one_letter_code
_entity_poly.pdbx_strand_id
1 'polypeptide(L)'
;MIFAYNKEQVGDVLLVILEDTKDIKRSVERKGKVARVTADETGKTLAWNIFEASSLIDIEGNGQVFLSDQDVAALNEELAKEGFEERLEN
;
A
#
# COMPACT_ATOMS: atom_id res chain seq x y z
N MET A 1 5.02 -10.17 1.21
CA MET A 1 4.16 -8.98 1.07
C MET A 1 2.70 -9.42 1.15
N ILE A 2 1.92 -8.74 1.95
CA ILE A 2 0.49 -9.04 2.13
C ILE A 2 -0.33 -7.85 1.67
N PHE A 3 -1.37 -8.12 0.88
CA PHE A 3 -2.36 -7.12 0.49
C PHE A 3 -3.63 -7.35 1.28
N ALA A 4 -4.17 -6.29 1.87
CA ALA A 4 -5.41 -6.35 2.64
C ALA A 4 -6.36 -5.23 2.24
N TYR A 5 -7.63 -5.56 2.12
CA TYR A 5 -8.66 -4.61 1.72
C TYR A 5 -9.92 -4.85 2.54
N ASN A 6 -10.44 -3.79 3.15
CA ASN A 6 -11.67 -3.88 3.94
C ASN A 6 -12.43 -2.55 3.84
N LYS A 7 -13.18 -2.41 2.75
CA LYS A 7 -13.89 -1.18 2.43
C LYS A 7 -14.90 -0.76 3.50
N GLU A 8 -15.55 -1.72 4.13
CA GLU A 8 -16.58 -1.42 5.14
C GLU A 8 -16.02 -0.82 6.42
N GLN A 9 -14.82 -1.24 6.81
CA GLN A 9 -14.21 -0.78 8.05
C GLN A 9 -13.32 0.45 7.88
N VAL A 10 -12.51 0.48 6.83
CA VAL A 10 -11.49 1.52 6.66
C VAL A 10 -11.65 2.34 5.38
N GLY A 11 -12.68 2.06 4.59
CA GLY A 11 -12.90 2.74 3.33
C GLY A 11 -12.13 2.10 2.18
N ASP A 12 -12.08 2.79 1.05
CA ASP A 12 -11.48 2.31 -0.19
C ASP A 12 -9.95 2.48 -0.13
N VAL A 13 -9.32 1.73 0.77
CA VAL A 13 -7.88 1.78 1.01
C VAL A 13 -7.31 0.37 0.92
N LEU A 14 -6.33 0.20 0.05
CA LEU A 14 -5.56 -1.03 -0.02
C LEU A 14 -4.34 -0.90 0.89
N LEU A 15 -4.20 -1.83 1.82
CA LEU A 15 -3.03 -1.93 2.68
C LEU A 15 -2.03 -2.89 2.04
N VAL A 16 -0.79 -2.43 1.89
CA VAL A 16 0.31 -3.28 1.42
C VAL A 16 1.27 -3.43 2.59
N ILE A 17 1.34 -4.61 3.16
CA ILE A 17 2.13 -4.86 4.37
C ILE A 17 3.39 -5.61 3.99
N LEU A 18 4.54 -4.96 4.16
CA LEU A 18 5.85 -5.55 3.90
C LEU A 18 6.40 -6.23 5.14
N GLU A 19 6.25 -5.58 6.29
CA GLU A 19 6.66 -6.13 7.58
C GLU A 19 5.61 -5.79 8.63
N ASP A 20 5.20 -6.79 9.39
CA ASP A 20 4.32 -6.60 10.51
C ASP A 20 5.17 -6.41 11.77
N THR A 21 5.57 -5.16 12.01
CA THR A 21 6.37 -4.80 13.16
C THR A 21 5.51 -4.09 14.19
N LYS A 22 5.66 -4.49 15.46
CA LYS A 22 4.96 -3.87 16.58
C LYS A 22 5.94 -3.03 17.39
N ASP A 23 5.41 -2.06 18.10
CA ASP A 23 6.15 -1.27 19.09
C ASP A 23 7.36 -0.49 18.54
N ILE A 24 7.34 -0.13 17.28
CA ILE A 24 8.35 0.76 16.70
C ILE A 24 7.70 2.06 16.27
N LYS A 25 8.49 3.13 16.33
CA LYS A 25 8.03 4.43 15.86
C LYS A 25 8.00 4.47 14.36
N ARG A 26 6.95 5.05 13.82
CA ARG A 26 6.69 5.10 12.37
C ARG A 26 6.38 6.51 11.94
N SER A 27 6.74 6.79 10.70
CA SER A 27 6.37 8.03 10.04
C SER A 27 5.61 7.69 8.76
N VAL A 28 4.70 8.58 8.36
CA VAL A 28 3.90 8.41 7.17
C VAL A 28 4.16 9.59 6.24
N GLU A 29 4.49 9.29 5.00
CA GLU A 29 4.62 10.29 3.93
C GLU A 29 3.55 10.02 2.90
N ARG A 30 2.62 10.95 2.75
CA ARG A 30 1.54 10.83 1.78
C ARG A 30 1.75 11.76 0.60
N LYS A 31 1.64 11.21 -0.60
CA LYS A 31 1.64 11.96 -1.86
C LYS A 31 0.47 11.44 -2.69
N GLY A 32 -0.54 12.31 -2.90
CA GLY A 32 -1.73 11.92 -3.66
C GLY A 32 -2.46 10.73 -3.06
N LYS A 33 -2.59 9.68 -3.84
CA LYS A 33 -3.28 8.44 -3.43
C LYS A 33 -2.38 7.45 -2.71
N VAL A 34 -1.12 7.78 -2.49
CA VAL A 34 -0.15 6.83 -1.93
C VAL A 34 0.45 7.38 -0.65
N ALA A 35 0.47 6.57 0.39
CA ALA A 35 1.15 6.87 1.64
C ALA A 35 2.16 5.78 1.96
N ARG A 36 3.41 6.18 2.20
CA ARG A 36 4.48 5.27 2.59
C ARG A 36 4.65 5.33 4.11
N VAL A 37 4.68 4.17 4.74
CA VAL A 37 4.92 4.03 6.17
C VAL A 37 6.34 3.52 6.38
N THR A 38 7.14 4.28 7.10
CA THR A 38 8.55 3.94 7.33
C THR A 38 8.84 3.82 8.81
N ALA A 39 9.85 3.01 9.14
CA ALA A 39 10.39 2.96 10.50
C ALA A 39 11.28 4.18 10.71
N ASP A 40 11.04 4.94 11.79
CA ASP A 40 11.79 6.17 12.07
C ASP A 40 13.29 5.92 12.23
N GLU A 41 13.64 4.82 12.87
CA GLU A 41 15.01 4.52 13.21
C GLU A 41 15.88 4.16 12.00
N THR A 42 15.31 3.43 11.05
CA THR A 42 16.07 2.89 9.90
C THR A 42 15.70 3.52 8.56
N GLY A 43 14.55 4.18 8.48
CA GLY A 43 14.00 4.67 7.22
C GLY A 43 13.44 3.57 6.33
N LYS A 44 13.38 2.33 6.83
CA LYS A 44 12.89 1.20 6.06
C LYS A 44 11.39 1.29 5.83
N THR A 45 10.94 1.02 4.61
CA THR A 45 9.51 0.97 4.29
C THR A 45 8.88 -0.28 4.90
N LEU A 46 7.84 -0.07 5.69
CA LEU A 46 7.12 -1.14 6.38
C LEU A 46 5.80 -1.49 5.70
N ALA A 47 5.16 -0.49 5.12
CA ALA A 47 3.84 -0.67 4.54
C ALA A 47 3.51 0.49 3.60
N TRP A 48 2.48 0.29 2.79
CA TRP A 48 1.89 1.32 1.96
C TRP A 48 0.40 1.36 2.18
N ASN A 49 -0.19 2.55 2.14
CA ASN A 49 -1.62 2.72 2.07
C ASN A 49 -1.95 3.34 0.72
N ILE A 50 -2.79 2.68 -0.05
CA ILE A 50 -3.18 3.16 -1.37
C ILE A 50 -4.65 3.56 -1.30
N PHE A 51 -4.89 4.86 -1.36
CA PHE A 51 -6.23 5.45 -1.24
C PHE A 51 -6.96 5.43 -2.58
N GLU A 52 -8.27 5.35 -2.53
CA GLU A 52 -9.11 5.24 -3.71
C GLU A 52 -8.67 4.05 -4.60
N ALA A 53 -8.35 2.93 -3.96
CA ALA A 53 -7.77 1.78 -4.64
C ALA A 53 -8.66 1.23 -5.76
N SER A 54 -9.99 1.30 -5.60
CA SER A 54 -10.91 0.82 -6.62
C SER A 54 -10.87 1.63 -7.91
N SER A 55 -10.29 2.84 -7.87
CA SER A 55 -10.08 3.64 -9.08
C SER A 55 -8.84 3.21 -9.87
N LEU A 56 -7.98 2.42 -9.26
CA LEU A 56 -6.71 1.97 -9.86
C LEU A 56 -6.78 0.52 -10.32
N ILE A 57 -7.43 -0.32 -9.53
CA ILE A 57 -7.55 -1.76 -9.81
C ILE A 57 -8.96 -2.22 -9.46
N ASP A 58 -9.39 -3.31 -10.09
CA ASP A 58 -10.65 -3.96 -9.76
C ASP A 58 -10.39 -4.84 -8.54
N ILE A 59 -10.89 -4.43 -7.39
CA ILE A 59 -10.60 -5.10 -6.13
C ILE A 59 -11.89 -5.41 -5.38
N GLU A 60 -12.01 -6.66 -4.95
CA GLU A 60 -13.11 -7.15 -4.15
C GLU A 60 -12.54 -7.95 -2.97
N GLY A 61 -13.32 -8.04 -1.92
CA GLY A 61 -12.98 -8.87 -0.78
C GLY A 61 -12.99 -8.09 0.52
N ASN A 62 -12.75 -8.84 1.59
CA ASN A 62 -12.73 -8.34 2.95
C ASN A 62 -11.66 -9.12 3.71
N GLY A 63 -10.54 -8.48 3.95
CA GLY A 63 -9.37 -9.11 4.56
C GLY A 63 -8.22 -9.23 3.57
N GLN A 64 -7.48 -10.33 3.63
CA GLN A 64 -6.37 -10.54 2.72
C GLN A 64 -6.87 -10.77 1.30
N VAL A 65 -6.27 -10.07 0.35
CA VAL A 65 -6.60 -10.19 -1.06
C VAL A 65 -5.35 -10.57 -1.86
N PHE A 66 -5.57 -11.17 -3.03
CA PHE A 66 -4.49 -11.55 -3.93
C PHE A 66 -4.59 -10.74 -5.21
N LEU A 67 -3.48 -10.17 -5.63
CA LEU A 67 -3.42 -9.30 -6.80
C LEU A 67 -2.68 -9.99 -7.94
N SER A 68 -3.15 -9.76 -9.16
CA SER A 68 -2.45 -10.20 -10.35
C SER A 68 -1.21 -9.33 -10.61
N ASP A 69 -0.34 -9.80 -11.49
CA ASP A 69 0.81 -9.00 -11.90
C ASP A 69 0.38 -7.70 -12.58
N GLN A 70 -0.74 -7.72 -13.32
CA GLN A 70 -1.31 -6.52 -13.92
C GLN A 70 -1.76 -5.51 -12.86
N ASP A 71 -2.38 -5.99 -11.79
CA ASP A 71 -2.81 -5.12 -10.69
C ASP A 71 -1.60 -4.49 -10.01
N VAL A 72 -0.58 -5.27 -9.74
CA VAL A 72 0.67 -4.76 -9.14
C VAL A 72 1.33 -3.73 -10.06
N ALA A 73 1.33 -3.98 -11.37
CA ALA A 73 1.86 -3.02 -12.33
C ALA A 73 1.10 -1.70 -12.30
N ALA A 74 -0.23 -1.75 -12.20
CA ALA A 74 -1.06 -0.54 -12.10
C ALA A 74 -0.75 0.25 -10.82
N LEU A 75 -0.57 -0.44 -9.70
CA LEU A 75 -0.18 0.21 -8.45
C LEU A 75 1.21 0.84 -8.55
N ASN A 76 2.14 0.17 -9.21
CA ASN A 76 3.49 0.71 -9.42
C ASN A 76 3.48 1.94 -10.29
N GLU A 77 2.59 2.02 -11.28
CA GLU A 77 2.42 3.24 -12.08
C GLU A 77 1.97 4.40 -11.19
N GLU A 78 1.07 4.14 -10.24
CA GLU A 78 0.61 5.19 -9.32
C GLU A 78 1.72 5.61 -8.37
N LEU A 79 2.52 4.67 -7.85
CA LEU A 79 3.68 5.01 -7.03
C LEU A 79 4.64 5.93 -7.79
N ALA A 80 4.94 5.59 -9.04
CA ALA A 80 5.84 6.39 -9.88
C ALA A 80 5.26 7.78 -10.14
N LYS A 81 3.98 7.86 -10.46
CA LYS A 81 3.26 9.11 -10.71
C LYS A 81 3.34 10.05 -9.51
N GLU A 82 3.25 9.50 -8.31
CA GLU A 82 3.31 10.28 -7.08
C GLU A 82 4.75 10.57 -6.62
N GLY A 83 5.75 10.12 -7.37
CA GLY A 83 7.14 10.47 -7.11
C GLY A 83 7.90 9.52 -6.23
N PHE A 84 7.37 8.33 -5.96
CA PHE A 84 8.09 7.30 -5.22
C PHE A 84 8.95 6.47 -6.17
N GLU A 85 10.18 6.19 -5.77
CA GLU A 85 11.10 5.37 -6.57
C GLU A 85 10.93 3.87 -6.32
N GLU A 86 10.41 3.52 -5.16
CA GLU A 86 10.20 2.13 -4.77
C GLU A 86 9.10 1.49 -5.59
N ARG A 87 9.18 0.16 -5.72
CA ARG A 87 8.18 -0.62 -6.46
C ARG A 87 7.73 -1.80 -5.63
N LEU A 88 6.45 -2.17 -5.82
CA LEU A 88 5.87 -3.36 -5.22
C LEU A 88 6.24 -4.58 -6.06
N GLU A 89 6.46 -5.70 -5.39
CA GLU A 89 6.69 -6.99 -6.04
C GLU A 89 5.63 -7.97 -5.56
N ASN A 90 5.21 -8.85 -6.45
CA ASN A 90 4.18 -9.83 -6.12
C ASN A 90 4.80 -11.14 -5.63
#